data_899ce40ffd00b9d4009cded929ef3c85
#
_entry.id   899ce40ffd00b9d4009cded929ef3c85
#
_cell.length_a   1.000
_cell.length_b   1.000
_cell.length_c   1.000
_cell.angle_alpha   90.00
_cell.angle_beta   90.00
_cell.angle_gamma   90.00
#
_symmetry.space_group_name_H-M   'P 1'
#
loop_
_entity.id
_entity.type
_entity.pdbx_description
1 polymer ?
#
loop_
_entity_poly.entity_id
_entity_poly.type
_entity_poly.pdbx_seq_one_letter_code
_entity_poly.pdbx_strand_id
1 'polypeptide(L)'
;MLHRKSIKLALIFAGLAIIMCAPAALGQAIVSDTPFSGQPAMNTCNADAISVSGTLHTETTFSTNPNGFIHSSFNSTLKGTGVGLPSGANYVLNEIQHAEVNSKTVAQEQFFSTKMKLIAQGPYPNLTLRTTTHLVVNANGTVTVSTSGFQTSCN
;
A
#
# COMPACT_ATOMS: atom_id res chain seq x y z
N MET A 1 -29.17 -1.10 24.91
CA MET A 1 -28.97 -0.39 23.63
C MET A 1 -27.48 -0.14 23.44
N LEU A 2 -26.78 -1.04 22.73
CA LEU A 2 -25.34 -0.89 22.44
C LEU A 2 -25.19 -0.17 21.12
N HIS A 3 -24.66 1.05 21.13
CA HIS A 3 -24.25 1.77 19.93
C HIS A 3 -22.97 1.12 19.38
N ARG A 4 -23.11 0.34 18.33
CA ARG A 4 -21.99 -0.08 17.48
C ARG A 4 -21.42 1.15 16.76
N LYS A 5 -20.36 1.72 17.29
CA LYS A 5 -19.53 2.66 16.53
C LYS A 5 -18.75 1.87 15.49
N SER A 6 -19.21 1.93 14.25
CA SER A 6 -18.47 1.42 13.09
C SER A 6 -17.19 2.23 12.95
N ILE A 7 -16.04 1.62 13.25
CA ILE A 7 -14.74 2.18 12.93
C ILE A 7 -14.62 2.08 11.41
N LYS A 8 -14.86 3.19 10.73
CA LYS A 8 -14.57 3.33 9.30
C LYS A 8 -13.04 3.33 9.19
N LEU A 9 -12.50 2.21 8.75
CA LEU A 9 -11.12 2.10 8.29
C LEU A 9 -11.02 3.01 7.05
N ALA A 10 -10.57 4.23 7.25
CA ALA A 10 -10.30 5.15 6.16
C ALA A 10 -9.04 4.65 5.45
N LEU A 11 -9.22 3.78 4.47
CA LEU A 11 -8.22 3.55 3.43
C LEU A 11 -8.04 4.89 2.72
N ILE A 12 -6.93 5.55 3.00
CA ILE A 12 -6.50 6.73 2.26
C ILE A 12 -6.05 6.22 0.89
N PHE A 13 -6.99 6.12 -0.04
CA PHE A 13 -6.68 6.16 -1.46
C PHE A 13 -6.26 7.59 -1.77
N ALA A 14 -4.99 7.91 -1.50
CA ALA A 14 -4.39 9.14 -1.99
C ALA A 14 -4.50 9.12 -3.51
N GLY A 15 -5.26 10.08 -4.02
CA GLY A 15 -5.74 10.18 -5.37
C GLY A 15 -4.72 9.86 -6.44
N LEU A 16 -4.98 8.81 -7.19
CA LEU A 16 -4.42 8.60 -8.52
C LEU A 16 -5.13 9.55 -9.50
N ALA A 17 -4.79 10.84 -9.44
CA ALA A 17 -5.13 11.76 -10.51
C ALA A 17 -4.21 11.41 -11.70
N ILE A 18 -4.67 10.52 -12.55
CA ILE A 18 -4.02 10.21 -13.82
C ILE A 18 -4.19 11.41 -14.73
N ILE A 19 -3.10 12.14 -14.93
CA ILE A 19 -2.99 13.13 -16.02
C ILE A 19 -2.89 12.33 -17.33
N MET A 20 -4.03 12.13 -17.98
CA MET A 20 -4.13 11.56 -19.31
C MET A 20 -3.83 12.66 -20.35
N CYS A 21 -2.56 12.96 -20.62
CA CYS A 21 -2.13 13.64 -21.84
C CYS A 21 -0.60 13.58 -22.02
N ALA A 22 -0.09 12.44 -22.52
CA ALA A 22 1.16 12.43 -23.26
C ALA A 22 1.15 11.25 -24.23
N PRO A 23 1.63 11.38 -25.48
CA PRO A 23 1.79 10.26 -26.39
C PRO A 23 2.76 9.26 -25.77
N ALA A 24 2.40 7.99 -25.83
CA ALA A 24 3.09 6.87 -25.18
C ALA A 24 4.61 6.88 -25.45
N ALA A 25 5.37 7.39 -24.50
CA ALA A 25 6.77 7.02 -24.37
C ALA A 25 6.79 5.61 -23.75
N LEU A 26 7.05 4.63 -24.59
CA LEU A 26 7.18 3.22 -24.22
C LEU A 26 8.26 3.08 -23.14
N GLY A 27 7.87 2.66 -21.93
CA GLY A 27 8.79 2.18 -20.93
C GLY A 27 9.45 3.21 -20.00
N GLN A 28 8.93 4.42 -19.86
CA GLN A 28 9.50 5.38 -18.90
C GLN A 28 8.95 5.13 -17.50
N ALA A 29 9.85 4.92 -16.52
CA ALA A 29 9.51 4.91 -15.11
C ALA A 29 9.30 6.34 -14.62
N ILE A 30 8.21 6.55 -13.87
CA ILE A 30 7.94 7.80 -13.14
C ILE A 30 8.37 7.54 -11.69
N VAL A 31 9.36 8.28 -11.24
CA VAL A 31 9.91 8.16 -9.88
C VAL A 31 9.62 9.43 -9.10
N SER A 32 9.21 9.29 -7.84
CA SER A 32 8.94 10.43 -6.95
C SER A 32 9.35 10.10 -5.52
N ASP A 33 9.93 11.09 -4.84
CA ASP A 33 10.17 11.09 -3.39
C ASP A 33 9.31 12.18 -2.75
N THR A 34 8.43 11.76 -1.84
CA THR A 34 7.49 12.67 -1.17
C THR A 34 7.69 12.58 0.34
N PRO A 35 8.09 13.68 1.00
CA PRO A 35 8.12 13.72 2.45
C PRO A 35 6.69 13.70 3.02
N PHE A 36 6.50 13.03 4.16
CA PHE A 36 5.24 13.03 4.89
C PHE A 36 5.49 13.28 6.38
N SER A 37 4.48 13.76 7.07
CA SER A 37 4.54 14.07 8.48
C SER A 37 3.21 13.77 9.17
N GLY A 38 3.28 13.25 10.40
CA GLY A 38 2.11 13.03 11.23
C GLY A 38 1.16 11.92 10.74
N GLN A 39 1.63 10.98 9.93
CA GLN A 39 0.80 9.87 9.48
C GLN A 39 0.51 8.91 10.64
N PRO A 40 -0.76 8.56 10.90
CA PRO A 40 -1.11 7.66 11.98
C PRO A 40 -0.74 6.22 11.61
N ALA A 41 -0.08 5.53 12.54
CA ALA A 41 0.13 4.10 12.52
C ALA A 41 -0.26 3.51 13.88
N MET A 42 -0.51 2.22 13.94
CA MET A 42 -0.82 1.53 15.20
C MET A 42 0.00 0.26 15.30
N ASN A 43 0.71 0.09 16.39
CA ASN A 43 1.29 -1.20 16.76
C ASN A 43 0.24 -2.01 17.52
N THR A 44 -0.43 -2.94 16.85
CA THR A 44 -1.48 -3.77 17.44
C THR A 44 -0.94 -4.78 18.45
N CYS A 45 0.38 -4.96 18.54
CA CYS A 45 1.02 -5.87 19.49
C CYS A 45 1.07 -5.30 20.92
N ASN A 46 1.05 -3.97 21.06
CA ASN A 46 1.04 -3.29 22.37
C ASN A 46 0.05 -2.11 22.42
N ALA A 47 -0.79 -1.97 21.40
CA ALA A 47 -1.80 -0.91 21.26
C ALA A 47 -1.22 0.53 21.23
N ASP A 48 0.05 0.72 20.85
CA ASP A 48 0.62 2.04 20.66
C ASP A 48 0.03 2.71 19.41
N ALA A 49 -0.48 3.92 19.59
CA ALA A 49 -0.75 4.85 18.50
C ALA A 49 0.52 5.64 18.17
N ILE A 50 0.94 5.62 16.92
CA ILE A 50 2.23 6.19 16.49
C ILE A 50 1.95 7.28 15.47
N SER A 51 2.57 8.44 15.64
CA SER A 51 2.61 9.48 14.61
C SER A 51 3.94 9.38 13.87
N VAL A 52 3.90 8.98 12.61
CA VAL A 52 5.08 8.68 11.79
C VAL A 52 5.36 9.82 10.84
N SER A 53 6.63 10.17 10.70
CA SER A 53 7.14 11.12 9.68
C SER A 53 8.30 10.50 8.93
N GLY A 54 8.43 10.81 7.64
CA GLY A 54 9.45 10.17 6.81
C GLY A 54 9.35 10.52 5.34
N THR A 55 9.73 9.57 4.49
CA THR A 55 9.71 9.71 3.02
C THR A 55 9.03 8.52 2.37
N LEU A 56 8.17 8.79 1.42
CA LEU A 56 7.57 7.84 0.50
C LEU A 56 8.29 7.93 -0.84
N HIS A 57 8.99 6.86 -1.22
CA HIS A 57 9.56 6.68 -2.54
C HIS A 57 8.56 5.88 -3.39
N THR A 58 8.25 6.35 -4.59
CA THR A 58 7.35 5.67 -5.52
C THR A 58 7.99 5.54 -6.89
N GLU A 59 7.74 4.41 -7.53
CA GLU A 59 8.11 4.12 -8.90
C GLU A 59 6.90 3.55 -9.63
N THR A 60 6.51 4.17 -10.75
CA THR A 60 5.41 3.71 -11.59
C THR A 60 5.90 3.50 -13.01
N THR A 61 5.61 2.34 -13.59
CA THR A 61 5.94 2.02 -14.97
C THR A 61 4.68 1.67 -15.74
N PHE A 62 4.68 2.00 -17.03
CA PHE A 62 3.61 1.65 -17.96
C PHE A 62 4.20 1.04 -19.23
N SER A 63 3.58 -0.01 -19.74
CA SER A 63 3.91 -0.57 -21.03
C SER A 63 2.64 -1.05 -21.75
N THR A 64 2.68 -1.08 -23.07
CA THR A 64 1.59 -1.60 -23.90
C THR A 64 2.18 -2.66 -24.81
N ASN A 65 1.60 -3.86 -24.82
CA ASN A 65 2.03 -4.90 -25.74
C ASN A 65 1.33 -4.74 -27.12
N PRO A 66 1.84 -5.42 -28.17
CA PRO A 66 1.26 -5.35 -29.53
C PRO A 66 -0.22 -5.77 -29.61
N ASN A 67 -0.71 -6.54 -28.65
CA ASN A 67 -2.11 -7.00 -28.57
C ASN A 67 -3.03 -5.99 -27.86
N GLY A 68 -2.51 -4.81 -27.48
CA GLY A 68 -3.26 -3.74 -26.84
C GLY A 68 -3.53 -3.97 -25.35
N PHE A 69 -2.80 -4.86 -24.68
CA PHE A 69 -2.80 -4.91 -23.22
C PHE A 69 -1.92 -3.81 -22.67
N ILE A 70 -2.42 -3.15 -21.65
CA ILE A 70 -1.69 -2.19 -20.83
C ILE A 70 -1.24 -2.92 -19.57
N HIS A 71 0.05 -2.90 -19.33
CA HIS A 71 0.66 -3.33 -18.07
C HIS A 71 1.13 -2.10 -17.32
N SER A 72 0.71 -1.96 -16.06
CA SER A 72 1.23 -0.96 -15.15
C SER A 72 1.77 -1.63 -13.89
N SER A 73 2.92 -1.19 -13.43
CA SER A 73 3.53 -1.61 -12.18
C SER A 73 3.76 -0.40 -11.29
N PHE A 74 3.42 -0.52 -10.05
CA PHE A 74 3.64 0.48 -9.01
C PHE A 74 4.41 -0.16 -7.87
N ASN A 75 5.57 0.42 -7.55
CA ASN A 75 6.36 0.06 -6.39
C ASN A 75 6.45 1.27 -5.47
N SER A 76 6.28 1.06 -4.18
CA SER A 76 6.56 2.09 -3.21
C SER A 76 7.32 1.55 -1.99
N THR A 77 8.18 2.41 -1.45
CA THR A 77 8.88 2.17 -0.20
C THR A 77 8.66 3.38 0.71
N LEU A 78 8.03 3.15 1.85
CA LEU A 78 7.84 4.17 2.86
C LEU A 78 8.82 3.89 4.01
N LYS A 79 9.62 4.89 4.36
CA LYS A 79 10.56 4.85 5.48
C LYS A 79 10.26 6.02 6.40
N GLY A 80 10.13 5.75 7.69
CA GLY A 80 9.81 6.79 8.66
C GLY A 80 10.19 6.41 10.08
N THR A 81 10.05 7.37 10.97
CA THR A 81 10.21 7.20 12.41
C THR A 81 9.03 7.85 13.12
N GLY A 82 8.73 7.39 14.32
CA GLY A 82 7.67 7.94 15.14
C GLY A 82 7.81 7.54 16.59
N VAL A 83 6.96 8.12 17.44
CA VAL A 83 6.90 7.83 18.87
C VAL A 83 5.52 7.25 19.18
N GLY A 84 5.51 6.14 19.89
CA GLY A 84 4.29 5.45 20.33
C GLY A 84 3.68 6.08 21.57
N LEU A 85 2.37 6.14 21.61
CA LEU A 85 1.60 6.55 22.78
C LEU A 85 0.67 5.40 23.21
N PRO A 86 0.63 4.99 24.47
CA PRO A 86 1.21 5.67 25.64
C PRO A 86 2.64 5.24 26.01
N SER A 87 3.29 4.28 25.30
CA SER A 87 4.55 3.68 25.75
C SER A 87 5.75 4.64 25.76
N GLY A 88 5.75 5.67 24.91
CA GLY A 88 6.91 6.52 24.65
C GLY A 88 8.00 5.84 23.80
N ALA A 89 7.76 4.64 23.27
CA ALA A 89 8.72 3.92 22.47
C ALA A 89 9.01 4.63 21.14
N ASN A 90 10.26 4.66 20.74
CA ASN A 90 10.62 5.10 19.40
C ASN A 90 10.44 3.93 18.41
N TYR A 91 9.87 4.21 17.26
CA TYR A 91 9.62 3.25 16.21
C TYR A 91 10.31 3.64 14.91
N VAL A 92 10.78 2.62 14.19
CA VAL A 92 11.17 2.74 12.77
C VAL A 92 10.11 2.03 11.94
N LEU A 93 9.52 2.75 11.00
CA LEU A 93 8.58 2.20 10.02
C LEU A 93 9.31 1.91 8.72
N ASN A 94 9.10 0.71 8.20
CA ASN A 94 9.49 0.32 6.86
C ASN A 94 8.32 -0.40 6.20
N GLU A 95 7.79 0.17 5.12
CA GLU A 95 6.70 -0.41 4.36
C GLU A 95 7.09 -0.51 2.88
N ILE A 96 6.83 -1.66 2.29
CA ILE A 96 7.02 -1.92 0.87
C ILE A 96 5.66 -2.31 0.30
N GLN A 97 5.25 -1.63 -0.76
CA GLN A 97 4.05 -1.95 -1.51
C GLN A 97 4.43 -2.27 -2.96
N HIS A 98 3.74 -3.23 -3.51
CA HIS A 98 3.83 -3.60 -4.92
C HIS A 98 2.43 -3.80 -5.47
N ALA A 99 2.14 -3.18 -6.59
CA ALA A 99 0.90 -3.37 -7.32
C ALA A 99 1.18 -3.58 -8.81
N GLU A 100 0.49 -4.53 -9.40
CA GLU A 100 0.51 -4.77 -10.85
C GLU A 100 -0.91 -4.78 -11.37
N VAL A 101 -1.11 -4.15 -12.50
CA VAL A 101 -2.38 -4.15 -13.24
C VAL A 101 -2.11 -4.50 -14.70
N ASN A 102 -2.73 -5.58 -15.15
CA ASN A 102 -2.81 -5.95 -16.54
C ASN A 102 -4.24 -5.71 -17.02
N SER A 103 -4.44 -4.86 -18.02
CA SER A 103 -5.79 -4.52 -18.50
C SER A 103 -5.88 -4.49 -20.01
N LYS A 104 -7.04 -4.93 -20.53
CA LYS A 104 -7.46 -4.74 -21.91
C LYS A 104 -8.96 -4.51 -21.94
N THR A 105 -9.37 -3.29 -22.30
CA THR A 105 -10.78 -2.88 -22.25
C THR A 105 -11.40 -3.13 -20.86
N VAL A 106 -12.29 -4.11 -20.72
CA VAL A 106 -12.95 -4.47 -19.45
C VAL A 106 -12.18 -5.56 -18.69
N ALA A 107 -11.49 -6.46 -19.43
CA ALA A 107 -10.71 -7.52 -18.81
C ALA A 107 -9.50 -6.96 -18.07
N GLN A 108 -9.33 -7.34 -16.82
CA GLN A 108 -8.20 -6.87 -16.01
C GLN A 108 -7.77 -7.92 -14.98
N GLU A 109 -6.50 -7.93 -14.71
CA GLU A 109 -5.89 -8.66 -13.60
C GLU A 109 -5.15 -7.66 -12.73
N GLN A 110 -5.38 -7.70 -11.44
CA GLN A 110 -4.76 -6.82 -10.46
C GLN A 110 -4.12 -7.67 -9.37
N PHE A 111 -2.89 -7.37 -9.07
CA PHE A 111 -2.17 -7.91 -7.92
C PHE A 111 -1.72 -6.75 -7.04
N PHE A 112 -1.92 -6.88 -5.75
CA PHE A 112 -1.46 -5.92 -4.75
C PHE A 112 -0.85 -6.66 -3.57
N SER A 113 0.31 -6.21 -3.11
CA SER A 113 0.93 -6.71 -1.88
C SER A 113 1.52 -5.56 -1.07
N THR A 114 1.40 -5.68 0.24
CA THR A 114 2.04 -4.77 1.19
C THR A 114 2.75 -5.57 2.27
N LYS A 115 3.94 -5.13 2.64
CA LYS A 115 4.65 -5.59 3.83
C LYS A 115 5.09 -4.40 4.64
N MET A 116 4.50 -4.24 5.82
CA MET A 116 4.85 -3.21 6.79
C MET A 116 5.58 -3.82 7.97
N LYS A 117 6.61 -3.15 8.44
CA LYS A 117 7.30 -3.45 9.70
C LYS A 117 7.35 -2.19 10.54
N LEU A 118 6.87 -2.29 11.77
CA LEU A 118 7.12 -1.34 12.84
C LEU A 118 8.12 -1.97 13.80
N ILE A 119 9.31 -1.39 13.88
CA ILE A 119 10.42 -1.88 14.69
C ILE A 119 10.56 -0.96 15.88
N ALA A 120 10.23 -1.46 17.05
CA ALA A 120 10.39 -0.74 18.31
C ALA A 120 11.87 -0.67 18.70
N GLN A 121 12.31 0.50 19.15
CA GLN A 121 13.64 0.69 19.71
C GLN A 121 13.56 0.50 21.23
N GLY A 122 13.86 -0.72 21.70
CA GLY A 122 13.83 -1.08 23.12
C GLY A 122 13.02 -2.36 23.40
N PRO A 123 12.47 -2.54 24.62
CA PRO A 123 11.84 -3.80 25.05
C PRO A 123 10.39 -3.99 24.58
N TYR A 124 9.95 -3.22 23.61
CA TYR A 124 8.59 -3.28 23.08
C TYR A 124 8.51 -4.20 21.87
N PRO A 125 7.34 -4.84 21.64
CA PRO A 125 7.18 -5.76 20.54
C PRO A 125 7.20 -5.05 19.18
N ASN A 126 7.84 -5.69 18.21
CA ASN A 126 7.75 -5.29 16.80
C ASN A 126 6.44 -5.79 16.20
N LEU A 127 5.93 -5.09 15.20
CA LEU A 127 4.81 -5.52 14.37
C LEU A 127 5.30 -5.78 12.95
N THR A 128 4.93 -6.93 12.40
CA THR A 128 4.97 -7.18 10.95
C THR A 128 3.57 -7.46 10.45
N LEU A 129 3.18 -6.73 9.42
CA LEU A 129 1.91 -6.90 8.73
C LEU A 129 2.19 -7.21 7.26
N ARG A 130 1.46 -8.19 6.70
CA ARG A 130 1.47 -8.51 5.27
C ARG A 130 0.05 -8.58 4.76
N THR A 131 -0.19 -7.97 3.62
CA THR A 131 -1.44 -8.11 2.88
C THR A 131 -1.14 -8.51 1.44
N THR A 132 -2.00 -9.32 0.87
CA THR A 132 -1.98 -9.65 -0.56
C THR A 132 -3.40 -9.66 -1.07
N THR A 133 -3.60 -9.15 -2.28
CA THR A 133 -4.89 -9.21 -2.97
C THR A 133 -4.63 -9.56 -4.43
N HIS A 134 -5.41 -10.48 -4.96
CA HIS A 134 -5.41 -10.83 -6.38
C HIS A 134 -6.86 -10.79 -6.87
N LEU A 135 -7.10 -10.03 -7.91
CA LEU A 135 -8.41 -9.84 -8.53
C LEU A 135 -8.30 -10.07 -10.04
N VAL A 136 -9.17 -10.90 -10.57
CA VAL A 136 -9.31 -11.10 -12.02
C VAL A 136 -10.74 -10.81 -12.45
N VAL A 137 -10.88 -9.91 -13.41
CA VAL A 137 -12.15 -9.55 -14.04
C VAL A 137 -12.07 -9.96 -15.51
N ASN A 138 -13.03 -10.73 -15.98
CA ASN A 138 -13.08 -11.18 -17.37
C ASN A 138 -13.63 -10.08 -18.31
N ALA A 139 -13.66 -10.36 -19.63
CA ALA A 139 -14.04 -9.39 -20.66
C ALA A 139 -15.52 -8.92 -20.58
N ASN A 140 -16.39 -9.65 -19.88
CA ASN A 140 -17.78 -9.25 -19.66
C ASN A 140 -18.01 -8.57 -18.29
N GLY A 141 -16.93 -8.22 -17.58
CA GLY A 141 -16.99 -7.52 -16.30
C GLY A 141 -17.25 -8.40 -15.09
N THR A 142 -17.25 -9.73 -15.23
CA THR A 142 -17.46 -10.64 -14.11
C THR A 142 -16.15 -10.91 -13.37
N VAL A 143 -16.19 -10.83 -12.06
CA VAL A 143 -15.07 -11.26 -11.20
C VAL A 143 -14.98 -12.79 -11.22
N THR A 144 -13.84 -13.31 -11.66
CA THR A 144 -13.59 -14.76 -11.77
C THR A 144 -12.65 -15.28 -10.71
N VAL A 145 -11.75 -14.42 -10.21
CA VAL A 145 -10.85 -14.71 -9.10
C VAL A 145 -10.85 -13.53 -8.16
N SER A 146 -11.01 -13.77 -6.89
CA SER A 146 -10.82 -12.77 -5.82
C SER A 146 -10.25 -13.50 -4.62
N THR A 147 -8.98 -13.25 -4.34
CA THR A 147 -8.31 -13.78 -3.15
C THR A 147 -7.68 -12.65 -2.38
N SER A 148 -7.73 -12.75 -1.06
CA SER A 148 -7.07 -11.83 -0.16
C SER A 148 -6.40 -12.60 0.98
N GLY A 149 -5.21 -12.18 1.35
CA GLY A 149 -4.47 -12.69 2.49
C GLY A 149 -4.10 -11.56 3.44
N PHE A 150 -4.22 -11.81 4.74
CA PHE A 150 -3.79 -10.89 5.78
C PHE A 150 -3.05 -11.69 6.86
N GLN A 151 -1.85 -11.24 7.19
CA GLN A 151 -1.01 -11.86 8.20
C GLN A 151 -0.44 -10.78 9.12
N THR A 152 -0.50 -11.03 10.41
CA THR A 152 0.12 -10.19 11.44
C THR A 152 1.00 -11.04 12.33
N SER A 153 2.16 -10.54 12.69
CA SER A 153 3.04 -11.17 13.67
C SER A 153 3.65 -10.14 14.61
N CYS A 154 3.74 -10.51 15.88
CA CYS A 154 4.39 -9.77 16.96
C CYS A 154 5.68 -10.51 17.36
N ASN A 155 6.80 -9.80 17.41
CA ASN A 155 8.12 -10.36 17.78
C ASN A 155 8.79 -9.46 18.83
#